data_5e2e7fb80bdd08fa83d1a6e1bdc6cd2d
#
_entry.id   5e2e7fb80bdd08fa83d1a6e1bdc6cd2d
#
_cell.length_a   1.000
_cell.length_b   1.000
_cell.length_c   1.000
_cell.angle_alpha   90.00
_cell.angle_beta   90.00
_cell.angle_gamma   90.00
#
_symmetry.space_group_name_H-M   'P 1'
#
loop_
_entity.id
_entity.type
_entity.pdbx_description
1 polymer ?
#
loop_
_entity_poly.entity_id
_entity_poly.type
_entity_poly.pdbx_seq_one_letter_code
_entity_poly.pdbx_strand_id
1 'polypeptide(L)'
;MITKIYKLIFSFSVICGFASCSDFFDQESEHVIFTEKDHLHNATDTIYSVIGILNKLQAIGDRTVLLGEVRGDLVDITNTANSDLRDMALFNMGDDNQYNQPRDYYAVINNCNYFIANVDTAMKNNRNEYLFMREYVAVKAIRAWTYLQLVLNYGSVPFVTDPILSKIDAEKEFPRYNLQDICQYFINDLAPLTDRWANEYPNYGNIRTLRNGASRLLFFPVNIVLGDLNLWLASVTGNQSTYREAAMRYYKYISQRNGDNSTYPIGASYYSWMPGSATWDNMYGYISGGDYSSETYGQNTELITVIAGDSIPAEGNYSQLRNLFYSREDNDYHVSIVPSTGMFNLSESQANCCVSSTGTTFYYAPSDLTRHRAGDLRLYWCYDWGQGTNTLTGERYDVSYIDKQSFQNIHIYRRSMIYLRLAEALNGAGFPRAAFSILSTGLNNEILSQEIYPRCSQSDSLWISQIDFPETRYGIITVQEYANQTSTANHNTIGIHTRGSGWTPFNEYYKLPDVEPLFEVDEEGNPIEGSYIYQKDTPELTQRQKEFVDSLLLNENGLELAFEGTRFYDIMRFAYRQPNPGQFLADKVYARRGKANSGAMRGEIKKDLTDQRNWFLQWNGQIGLQ
;
A
#
# COMPACT_ATOMS: atom_id res chain seq x y z
N MET A 1 28.60 -71.37 30.12
CA MET A 1 28.42 -70.31 31.16
C MET A 1 28.52 -68.91 30.53
N ILE A 2 29.46 -68.64 29.68
CA ILE A 2 29.72 -67.35 29.01
C ILE A 2 28.52 -66.87 28.18
N THR A 3 27.86 -67.74 27.43
CA THR A 3 26.72 -67.39 26.55
C THR A 3 25.45 -66.96 27.32
N LYS A 4 25.28 -67.36 28.56
CA LYS A 4 24.16 -66.91 29.43
C LYS A 4 24.42 -65.52 30.01
N ILE A 5 25.68 -65.15 30.22
CA ILE A 5 26.08 -63.82 30.72
C ILE A 5 25.86 -62.78 29.64
N TYR A 6 26.21 -63.06 28.37
CA TYR A 6 25.97 -62.12 27.25
C TYR A 6 24.48 -61.87 27.01
N LYS A 7 23.64 -62.89 27.14
CA LYS A 7 22.18 -62.71 27.00
C LYS A 7 21.59 -61.88 28.18
N LEU A 8 22.14 -62.01 29.39
CA LEU A 8 21.70 -61.22 30.54
C LEU A 8 22.14 -59.75 30.44
N ILE A 9 23.37 -59.50 29.96
CA ILE A 9 23.91 -58.17 29.73
C ILE A 9 23.14 -57.48 28.59
N PHE A 10 22.86 -58.17 27.49
CA PHE A 10 22.09 -57.64 26.39
C PHE A 10 20.64 -57.31 26.75
N SER A 11 19.99 -58.20 27.55
CA SER A 11 18.64 -57.91 28.07
C SER A 11 18.61 -56.74 29.06
N PHE A 12 19.65 -56.57 29.88
CA PHE A 12 19.73 -55.47 30.82
C PHE A 12 20.04 -54.15 30.10
N SER A 13 20.86 -54.16 29.06
CA SER A 13 21.13 -52.97 28.23
C SER A 13 19.92 -52.52 27.40
N VAL A 14 19.06 -53.43 26.97
CA VAL A 14 17.82 -53.12 26.27
C VAL A 14 16.77 -52.56 27.24
N ILE A 15 16.68 -53.07 28.45
CA ILE A 15 15.74 -52.56 29.48
C ILE A 15 16.18 -51.16 30.01
N CYS A 16 17.49 -50.91 30.17
CA CYS A 16 17.99 -49.57 30.51
C CYS A 16 17.86 -48.56 29.35
N GLY A 17 17.85 -49.03 28.09
CA GLY A 17 17.65 -48.16 26.92
C GLY A 17 16.22 -47.65 26.74
N PHE A 18 15.22 -48.35 27.30
CA PHE A 18 13.82 -47.92 27.23
C PHE A 18 13.38 -47.10 28.47
N ALA A 19 14.10 -47.17 29.58
CA ALA A 19 13.82 -46.38 30.75
C ALA A 19 14.46 -44.98 30.72
N SER A 20 15.40 -44.75 29.81
CA SER A 20 16.15 -43.48 29.70
C SER A 20 15.53 -42.45 28.73
N CYS A 21 14.50 -42.80 27.98
CA CYS A 21 13.94 -41.90 26.95
C CYS A 21 12.68 -41.16 27.38
N SER A 22 12.01 -41.52 28.49
CA SER A 22 10.85 -40.78 28.96
C SER A 22 11.22 -39.51 29.71
N ASP A 23 12.24 -39.57 30.57
CA ASP A 23 12.67 -38.40 31.34
C ASP A 23 13.42 -37.33 30.51
N PHE A 24 13.94 -37.70 29.35
CA PHE A 24 14.63 -36.73 28.50
C PHE A 24 13.64 -35.87 27.67
N PHE A 25 12.46 -36.40 27.40
CA PHE A 25 11.39 -35.66 26.74
C PHE A 25 10.43 -34.97 27.71
N ASP A 26 10.47 -35.34 29.00
CA ASP A 26 9.69 -34.71 30.08
C ASP A 26 10.50 -33.69 30.89
N GLN A 27 11.72 -33.36 30.48
CA GLN A 27 12.37 -32.15 31.01
C GLN A 27 11.61 -30.95 30.49
N GLU A 28 10.81 -30.36 31.36
CA GLU A 28 10.28 -29.01 31.15
C GLU A 28 11.44 -28.10 30.79
N SER A 29 11.45 -27.63 29.56
CA SER A 29 12.47 -26.68 29.11
C SER A 29 12.42 -25.48 30.03
N GLU A 30 13.50 -25.13 30.69
CA GLU A 30 13.61 -23.90 31.48
C GLU A 30 13.33 -22.64 30.64
N HIS A 31 13.17 -22.82 29.33
CA HIS A 31 12.80 -21.78 28.35
C HIS A 31 11.33 -21.86 27.91
N VAL A 32 10.54 -22.82 28.40
CA VAL A 32 9.09 -22.81 28.23
C VAL A 32 8.51 -21.96 29.35
N ILE A 33 8.25 -20.72 29.05
CA ILE A 33 7.48 -19.82 29.90
C ILE A 33 6.06 -20.39 29.97
N PHE A 34 5.69 -20.93 31.15
CA PHE A 34 4.33 -21.37 31.39
C PHE A 34 3.40 -20.16 31.35
N THR A 35 2.53 -20.16 30.34
CA THR A 35 1.64 -19.06 29.95
C THR A 35 0.62 -18.62 31.01
N GLU A 36 0.48 -19.36 32.13
CA GLU A 36 -0.61 -19.11 33.08
C GLU A 36 -0.29 -18.08 34.16
N LYS A 37 0.96 -17.70 34.41
CA LYS A 37 1.29 -16.87 35.59
C LYS A 37 2.09 -15.58 35.32
N ASP A 38 2.87 -15.47 34.25
CA ASP A 38 3.83 -14.36 34.12
C ASP A 38 3.96 -13.75 32.69
N HIS A 39 3.10 -14.13 31.76
CA HIS A 39 3.26 -13.71 30.38
C HIS A 39 2.69 -12.29 30.15
N LEU A 40 3.49 -11.42 29.52
CA LEU A 40 3.16 -10.02 29.21
C LEU A 40 3.08 -9.07 30.42
N HIS A 41 3.67 -9.44 31.55
CA HIS A 41 3.79 -8.57 32.73
C HIS A 41 5.12 -7.82 32.81
N ASN A 42 6.08 -8.12 31.93
CA ASN A 42 7.34 -7.39 31.86
C ASN A 42 7.61 -6.86 30.44
N ALA A 43 8.47 -5.85 30.34
CA ALA A 43 8.78 -5.18 29.09
C ALA A 43 9.42 -6.13 28.06
N THR A 44 10.22 -7.10 28.50
CA THR A 44 10.92 -8.02 27.62
C THR A 44 9.95 -8.98 26.92
N ASP A 45 9.02 -9.57 27.67
CA ASP A 45 8.03 -10.49 27.11
C ASP A 45 7.08 -9.80 26.14
N THR A 46 6.72 -8.54 26.43
CA THR A 46 5.90 -7.71 25.56
C THR A 46 6.60 -7.43 24.24
N ILE A 47 7.89 -7.10 24.28
CA ILE A 47 8.70 -6.87 23.06
C ILE A 47 8.78 -8.16 22.23
N TYR A 48 9.10 -9.31 22.86
CA TYR A 48 9.19 -10.59 22.14
C TYR A 48 7.85 -11.02 21.53
N SER A 49 6.74 -10.76 22.22
CA SER A 49 5.41 -11.04 21.68
C SER A 49 5.09 -10.20 20.44
N VAL A 50 5.42 -8.91 20.47
CA VAL A 50 5.24 -8.03 19.30
C VAL A 50 6.15 -8.44 18.15
N ILE A 51 7.42 -8.79 18.40
CA ILE A 51 8.33 -9.32 17.38
C ILE A 51 7.78 -10.62 16.79
N GLY A 52 7.20 -11.50 17.61
CA GLY A 52 6.52 -12.72 17.16
C GLY A 52 5.36 -12.42 16.19
N ILE A 53 4.56 -11.38 16.46
CA ILE A 53 3.49 -10.91 15.57
C ILE A 53 4.08 -10.41 14.24
N LEU A 54 5.14 -9.60 14.29
CA LEU A 54 5.82 -9.09 13.09
C LEU A 54 6.41 -10.22 12.24
N ASN A 55 6.97 -11.27 12.86
CA ASN A 55 7.45 -12.44 12.14
C ASN A 55 6.30 -13.22 11.46
N LYS A 56 5.13 -13.34 12.09
CA LYS A 56 3.96 -13.93 11.44
C LYS A 56 3.47 -13.08 10.27
N LEU A 57 3.57 -11.75 10.39
CA LEU A 57 3.20 -10.82 9.34
C LEU A 57 4.07 -11.00 8.08
N GLN A 58 5.35 -11.37 8.21
CA GLN A 58 6.23 -11.67 7.08
C GLN A 58 5.67 -12.80 6.19
N ALA A 59 5.01 -13.80 6.77
CA ALA A 59 4.45 -14.92 6.01
C ALA A 59 3.38 -14.51 4.99
N ILE A 60 2.70 -13.38 5.20
CA ILE A 60 1.70 -12.85 4.27
C ILE A 60 2.24 -11.74 3.37
N GLY A 61 3.49 -11.33 3.57
CA GLY A 61 4.08 -10.15 2.91
C GLY A 61 4.01 -10.23 1.39
N ASP A 62 4.58 -11.25 0.78
CA ASP A 62 4.58 -11.40 -0.69
C ASP A 62 3.17 -11.39 -1.28
N ARG A 63 2.20 -11.97 -0.57
CA ARG A 63 0.81 -12.03 -1.02
C ARG A 63 0.14 -10.65 -1.04
N THR A 64 0.60 -9.70 -0.23
CA THR A 64 0.09 -8.32 -0.29
C THR A 64 0.37 -7.68 -1.64
N VAL A 65 1.52 -8.01 -2.26
CA VAL A 65 1.86 -7.53 -3.59
C VAL A 65 1.25 -8.41 -4.68
N LEU A 66 1.47 -9.70 -4.61
CA LEU A 66 1.07 -10.63 -5.69
C LEU A 66 -0.44 -10.65 -5.91
N LEU A 67 -1.24 -10.78 -4.85
CA LEU A 67 -2.71 -10.81 -4.97
C LEU A 67 -3.30 -9.49 -5.45
N GLY A 68 -2.62 -8.39 -5.19
CA GLY A 68 -3.06 -7.07 -5.66
C GLY A 68 -2.62 -6.76 -7.09
N GLU A 69 -1.44 -7.22 -7.53
CA GLU A 69 -0.95 -6.92 -8.88
C GLU A 69 -1.37 -7.96 -9.92
N VAL A 70 -1.14 -9.24 -9.64
CA VAL A 70 -1.33 -10.31 -10.64
C VAL A 70 -2.79 -10.49 -11.05
N ARG A 71 -3.74 -10.16 -10.17
CA ARG A 71 -5.17 -10.13 -10.50
C ARG A 71 -5.62 -8.84 -11.20
N GLY A 72 -4.79 -7.80 -11.18
CA GLY A 72 -5.05 -6.50 -11.81
C GLY A 72 -4.86 -6.51 -13.33
N ASP A 73 -4.76 -5.32 -13.90
CA ASP A 73 -4.62 -5.07 -15.34
C ASP A 73 -3.22 -4.57 -15.76
N LEU A 74 -2.33 -4.27 -14.78
CA LEU A 74 -1.04 -3.60 -15.06
C LEU A 74 0.15 -4.55 -15.18
N VAL A 75 0.01 -5.81 -14.79
CA VAL A 75 1.04 -6.84 -14.98
C VAL A 75 0.51 -8.03 -15.77
N ASP A 76 1.41 -8.70 -16.46
CA ASP A 76 1.16 -10.00 -17.07
C ASP A 76 2.25 -10.99 -16.65
N ILE A 77 1.99 -12.27 -16.82
CA ILE A 77 2.90 -13.36 -16.48
C ILE A 77 3.65 -13.86 -17.70
N THR A 78 4.89 -14.23 -17.52
CA THR A 78 5.74 -14.80 -18.58
C THR A 78 5.57 -16.31 -18.68
N ASN A 79 6.21 -16.89 -19.70
CA ASN A 79 6.24 -18.35 -19.87
C ASN A 79 7.02 -19.07 -18.76
N THR A 80 7.87 -18.38 -18.03
CA THR A 80 8.65 -18.92 -16.90
C THR A 80 7.87 -18.93 -15.59
N ALA A 81 6.70 -18.27 -15.54
CA ALA A 81 5.84 -18.29 -14.36
C ALA A 81 5.41 -19.73 -14.01
N ASN A 82 5.39 -20.05 -12.71
CA ASN A 82 4.90 -21.33 -12.23
C ASN A 82 3.36 -21.44 -12.37
N SER A 83 2.82 -22.64 -12.12
CA SER A 83 1.38 -22.91 -12.23
C SER A 83 0.55 -22.02 -11.31
N ASP A 84 1.00 -21.80 -10.08
CA ASP A 84 0.26 -21.07 -9.05
C ASP A 84 0.10 -19.59 -9.41
N LEU A 85 1.13 -18.98 -10.00
CA LEU A 85 1.02 -17.60 -10.53
C LEU A 85 0.10 -17.53 -11.75
N ARG A 86 0.12 -18.56 -12.62
CA ARG A 86 -0.80 -18.63 -13.76
C ARG A 86 -2.24 -18.76 -13.31
N ASP A 87 -2.50 -19.62 -12.32
CA ASP A 87 -3.83 -19.78 -11.75
C ASP A 87 -4.32 -18.49 -11.08
N MET A 88 -3.41 -17.74 -10.41
CA MET A 88 -3.72 -16.43 -9.86
C MET A 88 -4.11 -15.43 -10.96
N ALA A 89 -3.31 -15.32 -12.01
CA ALA A 89 -3.56 -14.41 -13.13
C ALA A 89 -4.87 -14.71 -13.87
N LEU A 90 -5.29 -15.97 -13.88
CA LEU A 90 -6.50 -16.46 -14.54
C LEU A 90 -7.69 -16.66 -13.59
N PHE A 91 -7.58 -16.20 -12.33
CA PHE A 91 -8.63 -16.36 -11.30
C PHE A 91 -9.03 -17.81 -11.03
N ASN A 92 -8.11 -18.74 -11.18
CA ASN A 92 -8.35 -20.19 -11.06
C ASN A 92 -7.65 -20.80 -9.83
N MET A 93 -7.35 -20.01 -8.81
CA MET A 93 -6.67 -20.50 -7.61
C MET A 93 -7.53 -21.48 -6.83
N GLY A 94 -6.98 -22.67 -6.59
CA GLY A 94 -7.55 -23.70 -5.71
C GLY A 94 -7.01 -23.60 -4.28
N ASP A 95 -7.46 -24.51 -3.42
CA ASP A 95 -7.04 -24.56 -2.00
C ASP A 95 -5.57 -25.01 -1.83
N ASP A 96 -5.01 -25.67 -2.82
CA ASP A 96 -3.63 -26.16 -2.88
C ASP A 96 -2.64 -25.13 -3.43
N ASN A 97 -3.12 -24.01 -3.95
CA ASN A 97 -2.27 -22.93 -4.45
C ASN A 97 -1.48 -22.30 -3.30
N GLN A 98 -0.15 -22.18 -3.45
CA GLN A 98 0.74 -21.66 -2.40
C GLN A 98 0.41 -20.23 -1.96
N TYR A 99 -0.27 -19.45 -2.78
CA TYR A 99 -0.67 -18.07 -2.47
C TYR A 99 -2.09 -17.98 -1.88
N ASN A 100 -2.84 -19.10 -1.86
CA ASN A 100 -4.17 -19.18 -1.27
C ASN A 100 -4.11 -19.80 0.14
N GLN A 101 -3.52 -19.08 1.10
CA GLN A 101 -3.26 -19.57 2.45
C GLN A 101 -3.93 -18.67 3.52
N PRO A 102 -5.25 -18.75 3.73
CA PRO A 102 -5.97 -17.92 4.70
C PRO A 102 -5.50 -18.15 6.15
N ARG A 103 -5.00 -19.35 6.46
CA ARG A 103 -4.49 -19.69 7.80
C ARG A 103 -3.37 -18.77 8.28
N ASP A 104 -2.54 -18.23 7.38
CA ASP A 104 -1.42 -17.37 7.76
C ASP A 104 -1.91 -16.00 8.23
N TYR A 105 -3.01 -15.49 7.66
CA TYR A 105 -3.69 -14.31 8.17
C TYR A 105 -4.24 -14.55 9.58
N TYR A 106 -4.85 -15.73 9.82
CA TYR A 106 -5.35 -16.08 11.15
C TYR A 106 -4.22 -16.33 12.15
N ALA A 107 -3.05 -16.77 11.72
CA ALA A 107 -1.88 -16.85 12.59
C ALA A 107 -1.47 -15.46 13.11
N VAL A 108 -1.47 -14.42 12.26
CA VAL A 108 -1.25 -13.03 12.69
C VAL A 108 -2.37 -12.59 13.64
N ILE A 109 -3.63 -12.78 13.24
CA ILE A 109 -4.82 -12.36 14.01
C ILE A 109 -4.83 -13.01 15.39
N ASN A 110 -4.57 -14.31 15.46
CA ASN A 110 -4.58 -15.04 16.74
C ASN A 110 -3.49 -14.57 17.70
N ASN A 111 -2.28 -14.30 17.19
CA ASN A 111 -1.22 -13.72 18.00
C ASN A 111 -1.57 -12.29 18.47
N CYS A 112 -2.23 -11.49 17.63
CA CYS A 112 -2.75 -10.19 18.05
C CYS A 112 -3.84 -10.34 19.12
N ASN A 113 -4.79 -11.27 18.96
CA ASN A 113 -5.85 -11.53 19.94
C ASN A 113 -5.26 -11.94 21.28
N TYR A 114 -4.28 -12.87 21.26
CA TYR A 114 -3.59 -13.30 22.49
C TYR A 114 -2.91 -12.13 23.20
N PHE A 115 -2.15 -11.32 22.47
CA PHE A 115 -1.50 -10.14 23.04
C PHE A 115 -2.50 -9.16 23.64
N ILE A 116 -3.56 -8.81 22.90
CA ILE A 116 -4.58 -7.84 23.32
C ILE A 116 -5.32 -8.32 24.59
N ALA A 117 -5.59 -9.63 24.69
CA ALA A 117 -6.29 -10.21 25.81
C ALA A 117 -5.46 -10.27 27.11
N ASN A 118 -4.12 -10.31 27.00
CA ASN A 118 -3.26 -10.57 28.16
C ASN A 118 -2.39 -9.37 28.58
N VAL A 119 -2.21 -8.34 27.74
CA VAL A 119 -1.36 -7.21 28.07
C VAL A 119 -2.00 -6.29 29.11
N ASP A 120 -1.24 -5.91 30.14
CA ASP A 120 -1.70 -4.93 31.15
C ASP A 120 -1.55 -3.49 30.64
N THR A 121 -2.63 -2.96 30.10
CA THR A 121 -2.70 -1.59 29.59
C THR A 121 -2.71 -0.51 30.67
N ALA A 122 -2.92 -0.87 31.95
CA ALA A 122 -2.94 0.06 33.07
C ALA A 122 -1.55 0.24 33.70
N MET A 123 -0.61 -0.65 33.44
CA MET A 123 0.72 -0.63 34.03
C MET A 123 1.50 0.63 33.63
N LYS A 124 2.11 1.28 34.63
CA LYS A 124 2.89 2.50 34.45
C LYS A 124 4.28 2.37 35.09
N ASN A 125 5.22 3.11 34.53
CA ASN A 125 6.57 3.25 35.09
C ASN A 125 6.60 4.26 36.27
N ASN A 126 7.76 4.43 36.88
CA ASN A 126 7.98 5.37 37.97
C ASN A 126 7.78 6.85 37.58
N ARG A 127 7.65 7.16 36.30
CA ARG A 127 7.36 8.51 35.77
C ARG A 127 5.88 8.69 35.44
N ASN A 128 5.02 7.75 35.85
CA ASN A 128 3.58 7.73 35.56
C ASN A 128 3.24 7.63 34.05
N GLU A 129 4.16 7.07 33.24
CA GLU A 129 3.95 6.82 31.80
C GLU A 129 3.48 5.38 31.61
N TYR A 130 2.52 5.17 30.71
CA TYR A 130 2.04 3.84 30.37
C TYR A 130 3.12 3.02 29.67
N LEU A 131 3.35 1.79 30.12
CA LEU A 131 4.43 0.95 29.62
C LEU A 131 4.07 0.26 28.30
N PHE A 132 2.84 -0.23 28.16
CA PHE A 132 2.47 -1.15 27.06
C PHE A 132 1.40 -0.59 26.11
N MET A 133 0.98 0.65 26.30
CA MET A 133 -0.05 1.24 25.44
C MET A 133 0.38 1.43 23.99
N ARG A 134 1.67 1.68 23.75
CA ARG A 134 2.20 1.80 22.37
C ARG A 134 2.10 0.49 21.62
N GLU A 135 2.52 -0.59 22.28
CA GLU A 135 2.43 -1.96 21.76
C GLU A 135 0.98 -2.39 21.58
N TYR A 136 0.13 -2.12 22.55
CA TYR A 136 -1.30 -2.43 22.47
C TYR A 136 -1.96 -1.76 21.24
N VAL A 137 -1.73 -0.48 21.05
CA VAL A 137 -2.27 0.28 19.93
C VAL A 137 -1.71 -0.23 18.60
N ALA A 138 -0.40 -0.49 18.52
CA ALA A 138 0.24 -1.01 17.33
C ALA A 138 -0.31 -2.40 16.95
N VAL A 139 -0.48 -3.29 17.93
CA VAL A 139 -1.03 -4.64 17.68
C VAL A 139 -2.49 -4.58 17.24
N LYS A 140 -3.29 -3.68 17.81
CA LYS A 140 -4.68 -3.45 17.34
C LYS A 140 -4.71 -2.96 15.89
N ALA A 141 -3.80 -2.06 15.52
CA ALA A 141 -3.70 -1.59 14.14
C ALA A 141 -3.28 -2.71 13.17
N ILE A 142 -2.31 -3.55 13.55
CA ILE A 142 -1.91 -4.73 12.77
C ILE A 142 -3.11 -5.69 12.60
N ARG A 143 -3.85 -5.98 13.67
CA ARG A 143 -5.04 -6.86 13.60
C ARG A 143 -6.09 -6.32 12.63
N ALA A 144 -6.41 -5.03 12.72
CA ALA A 144 -7.39 -4.39 11.86
C ALA A 144 -6.96 -4.42 10.39
N TRP A 145 -5.70 -4.09 10.11
CA TRP A 145 -5.14 -4.16 8.77
C TRP A 145 -5.15 -5.59 8.23
N THR A 146 -4.78 -6.58 9.04
CA THR A 146 -4.77 -7.99 8.62
C THR A 146 -6.17 -8.48 8.28
N TYR A 147 -7.19 -8.13 9.07
CA TYR A 147 -8.58 -8.46 8.74
C TYR A 147 -9.05 -7.76 7.47
N LEU A 148 -8.65 -6.51 7.24
CA LEU A 148 -8.96 -5.81 6.00
C LEU A 148 -8.36 -6.55 4.79
N GLN A 149 -7.08 -6.96 4.86
CA GLN A 149 -6.45 -7.75 3.79
C GLN A 149 -7.18 -9.09 3.58
N LEU A 150 -7.55 -9.76 4.66
CA LEU A 150 -8.24 -11.03 4.61
C LEU A 150 -9.61 -10.90 3.92
N VAL A 151 -10.44 -9.93 4.32
CA VAL A 151 -11.78 -9.76 3.74
C VAL A 151 -11.74 -9.27 2.29
N LEU A 152 -10.75 -8.48 1.91
CA LEU A 152 -10.54 -8.04 0.53
C LEU A 152 -10.18 -9.21 -0.40
N ASN A 153 -9.54 -10.26 0.12
CA ASN A 153 -9.19 -11.43 -0.66
C ASN A 153 -10.29 -12.51 -0.65
N TYR A 154 -11.04 -12.67 0.45
CA TYR A 154 -11.97 -13.79 0.63
C TYR A 154 -13.45 -13.37 0.73
N GLY A 155 -13.74 -12.08 0.71
CA GLY A 155 -15.09 -11.51 0.68
C GLY A 155 -15.86 -11.61 1.97
N SER A 156 -15.98 -12.79 2.56
CA SER A 156 -16.64 -13.02 3.86
C SER A 156 -15.84 -14.04 4.65
N VAL A 157 -15.47 -13.68 5.88
CA VAL A 157 -14.48 -14.41 6.67
C VAL A 157 -14.97 -14.69 8.09
N PRO A 158 -14.58 -15.80 8.73
CA PRO A 158 -14.81 -16.01 10.14
C PRO A 158 -14.24 -14.88 10.98
N PHE A 159 -15.02 -14.33 11.88
CA PHE A 159 -14.61 -13.21 12.71
C PHE A 159 -14.35 -13.65 14.14
N VAL A 160 -13.10 -13.51 14.59
CA VAL A 160 -12.61 -13.97 15.90
C VAL A 160 -11.77 -12.88 16.54
N THR A 161 -12.13 -12.49 17.75
CA THR A 161 -11.39 -11.51 18.55
C THR A 161 -10.78 -12.08 19.82
N ASP A 162 -11.21 -13.27 20.22
CA ASP A 162 -10.63 -14.00 21.35
C ASP A 162 -9.48 -14.90 20.88
N PRO A 163 -8.47 -15.13 21.73
CA PRO A 163 -7.38 -16.02 21.36
C PRO A 163 -7.86 -17.48 21.24
N ILE A 164 -7.47 -18.13 20.15
CA ILE A 164 -7.68 -19.55 19.93
C ILE A 164 -6.45 -20.29 20.43
N LEU A 165 -6.61 -21.02 21.54
CA LEU A 165 -5.50 -21.68 22.24
C LEU A 165 -5.52 -23.21 22.11
N SER A 166 -6.62 -23.77 21.61
CA SER A 166 -6.78 -25.22 21.47
C SER A 166 -7.43 -25.56 20.12
N LYS A 167 -7.27 -26.82 19.70
CA LYS A 167 -7.97 -27.36 18.54
C LYS A 167 -9.49 -27.28 18.69
N ILE A 168 -10.01 -27.51 19.90
CA ILE A 168 -11.44 -27.43 20.20
C ILE A 168 -11.96 -26.00 19.97
N ASP A 169 -11.17 -25.00 20.34
CA ASP A 169 -11.54 -23.60 20.09
C ASP A 169 -11.54 -23.27 18.61
N ALA A 170 -10.61 -23.85 17.83
CA ALA A 170 -10.53 -23.65 16.39
C ALA A 170 -11.67 -24.34 15.62
N GLU A 171 -12.27 -25.39 16.17
CA GLU A 171 -13.40 -26.13 15.59
C GLU A 171 -14.76 -25.48 15.87
N LYS A 172 -14.81 -24.41 16.67
CA LYS A 172 -16.04 -23.64 16.92
C LYS A 172 -16.51 -22.96 15.66
N GLU A 173 -17.82 -22.83 15.53
CA GLU A 173 -18.42 -21.98 14.49
C GLU A 173 -18.25 -20.51 14.89
N PHE A 174 -17.69 -19.71 13.98
CA PHE A 174 -17.52 -18.27 14.15
C PHE A 174 -18.48 -17.50 13.22
N PRO A 175 -18.99 -16.35 13.67
CA PRO A 175 -19.78 -15.49 12.78
C PRO A 175 -18.93 -15.06 11.58
N ARG A 176 -19.55 -14.98 10.42
CA ARG A 176 -18.87 -14.52 9.21
C ARG A 176 -19.15 -13.04 8.99
N TYR A 177 -18.09 -12.27 8.85
CA TYR A 177 -18.14 -10.83 8.57
C TYR A 177 -17.72 -10.58 7.13
N ASN A 178 -18.48 -9.70 6.46
CA ASN A 178 -18.12 -9.16 5.16
C ASN A 178 -17.29 -7.88 5.30
N LEU A 179 -16.94 -7.24 4.19
CA LEU A 179 -16.13 -6.03 4.17
C LEU A 179 -16.75 -4.89 5.00
N GLN A 180 -18.06 -4.68 4.90
CA GLN A 180 -18.77 -3.64 5.65
C GLN A 180 -18.70 -3.91 7.16
N ASP A 181 -18.95 -5.15 7.57
CA ASP A 181 -18.92 -5.56 8.98
C ASP A 181 -17.51 -5.38 9.59
N ILE A 182 -16.48 -5.82 8.86
CA ILE A 182 -15.07 -5.68 9.26
C ILE A 182 -14.70 -4.20 9.42
N CYS A 183 -15.02 -3.38 8.42
CA CYS A 183 -14.73 -1.94 8.48
C CYS A 183 -15.43 -1.29 9.68
N GLN A 184 -16.72 -1.53 9.85
CA GLN A 184 -17.49 -0.93 10.94
C GLN A 184 -16.96 -1.35 12.32
N TYR A 185 -16.62 -2.63 12.50
CA TYR A 185 -16.07 -3.11 13.77
C TYR A 185 -14.75 -2.42 14.10
N PHE A 186 -13.77 -2.42 13.17
CA PHE A 186 -12.45 -1.88 13.45
C PHE A 186 -12.40 -0.35 13.47
N ILE A 187 -13.30 0.36 12.80
CA ILE A 187 -13.48 1.80 12.98
C ILE A 187 -13.83 2.09 14.45
N ASN A 188 -14.80 1.36 15.01
CA ASN A 188 -15.21 1.55 16.40
C ASN A 188 -14.13 1.11 17.40
N ASP A 189 -13.36 0.08 17.07
CA ASP A 189 -12.29 -0.47 17.91
C ASP A 189 -11.04 0.43 17.99
N LEU A 190 -10.72 1.14 16.89
CA LEU A 190 -9.52 1.98 16.78
C LEU A 190 -9.77 3.47 17.06
N ALA A 191 -10.97 3.99 16.75
CA ALA A 191 -11.25 5.41 16.88
C ALA A 191 -10.95 6.00 18.27
N PRO A 192 -11.26 5.33 19.40
CA PRO A 192 -10.95 5.85 20.73
C PRO A 192 -9.46 6.00 21.03
N LEU A 193 -8.59 5.36 20.25
CA LEU A 193 -7.15 5.38 20.47
C LEU A 193 -6.46 6.58 19.80
N THR A 194 -7.16 7.30 18.93
CA THR A 194 -6.54 8.34 18.09
C THR A 194 -6.21 9.63 18.82
N ASP A 195 -6.94 9.98 19.88
CA ASP A 195 -6.76 11.27 20.56
C ASP A 195 -5.38 11.38 21.25
N ARG A 196 -4.86 10.27 21.73
CA ARG A 196 -3.60 10.27 22.48
C ARG A 196 -2.50 9.43 21.82
N TRP A 197 -2.87 8.35 21.13
CA TRP A 197 -1.90 7.31 20.77
C TRP A 197 -1.63 7.22 19.27
N ALA A 198 -2.27 8.04 18.46
CA ALA A 198 -2.20 7.94 16.99
C ALA A 198 -0.78 8.00 16.40
N ASN A 199 0.15 8.70 17.08
CA ASN A 199 1.53 8.89 16.66
C ASN A 199 2.55 8.26 17.62
N GLU A 200 2.07 7.49 18.58
CA GLU A 200 2.91 6.80 19.55
C GLU A 200 3.20 5.38 19.05
N TYR A 201 4.45 5.09 18.76
CA TYR A 201 4.90 3.79 18.27
C TYR A 201 5.83 3.12 19.25
N PRO A 202 5.86 1.78 19.27
CA PRO A 202 6.93 1.06 19.94
C PRO A 202 8.30 1.48 19.37
N ASN A 203 9.27 1.65 20.25
CA ASN A 203 10.63 2.01 19.85
C ASN A 203 11.61 0.92 20.29
N TYR A 204 12.01 0.09 19.33
CA TYR A 204 12.97 -1.00 19.52
C TYR A 204 14.36 -0.65 18.94
N GLY A 205 14.60 0.65 18.72
CA GLY A 205 15.84 1.12 18.10
C GLY A 205 15.90 0.87 16.60
N ASN A 206 17.10 0.76 16.09
CA ASN A 206 17.35 0.50 14.67
C ASN A 206 17.37 -1.01 14.39
N ILE A 207 16.72 -1.41 13.34
CA ILE A 207 16.54 -2.82 12.96
C ILE A 207 17.51 -3.17 11.82
N ARG A 208 18.34 -4.19 12.03
CA ARG A 208 19.37 -4.62 11.07
C ARG A 208 18.79 -5.03 9.71
N THR A 209 17.67 -5.76 9.71
CA THR A 209 16.99 -6.18 8.48
C THR A 209 16.41 -5.01 7.68
N LEU A 210 16.22 -3.86 8.35
CA LEU A 210 15.86 -2.60 7.70
C LEU A 210 17.10 -1.75 7.38
N ARG A 211 18.27 -2.36 7.22
CA ARG A 211 19.54 -1.63 7.04
C ARG A 211 19.78 -0.53 8.09
N ASN A 212 19.51 -0.86 9.35
CA ASN A 212 19.52 0.03 10.50
C ASN A 212 18.45 1.14 10.46
N GLY A 213 17.38 0.97 9.69
CA GLY A 213 16.20 1.83 9.74
C GLY A 213 15.46 1.73 11.08
N ALA A 214 14.73 2.79 11.44
CA ALA A 214 14.00 2.85 12.70
C ALA A 214 12.87 1.81 12.78
N SER A 215 12.71 1.16 13.92
CA SER A 215 11.65 0.17 14.17
C SER A 215 10.24 0.70 13.94
N ARG A 216 10.04 2.02 13.99
CA ARG A 216 8.77 2.67 13.66
C ARG A 216 8.20 2.25 12.30
N LEU A 217 9.07 1.97 11.32
CA LEU A 217 8.65 1.54 9.99
C LEU A 217 7.96 0.17 9.95
N LEU A 218 8.05 -0.61 11.01
CA LEU A 218 7.36 -1.91 11.12
C LEU A 218 5.90 -1.78 11.58
N PHE A 219 5.45 -0.57 11.97
CA PHE A 219 4.15 -0.36 12.56
C PHE A 219 3.21 0.42 11.65
N PHE A 220 1.93 0.09 11.77
CA PHE A 220 0.86 0.67 10.97
C PHE A 220 0.27 1.89 11.68
N PRO A 221 0.34 3.09 11.08
CA PRO A 221 -0.27 4.28 11.69
C PRO A 221 -1.79 4.13 11.83
N VAL A 222 -2.29 4.31 13.04
CA VAL A 222 -3.73 4.13 13.33
C VAL A 222 -4.62 5.00 12.46
N ASN A 223 -4.23 6.27 12.24
CA ASN A 223 -4.99 7.17 11.39
C ASN A 223 -5.01 6.72 9.91
N ILE A 224 -3.95 6.09 9.41
CA ILE A 224 -3.95 5.54 8.04
C ILE A 224 -4.88 4.32 7.97
N VAL A 225 -4.77 3.40 8.91
CA VAL A 225 -5.65 2.21 8.95
C VAL A 225 -7.11 2.62 9.06
N LEU A 226 -7.44 3.58 9.93
CA LEU A 226 -8.79 4.15 10.02
C LEU A 226 -9.22 4.86 8.73
N GLY A 227 -8.32 5.56 8.08
CA GLY A 227 -8.55 6.15 6.77
C GLY A 227 -8.96 5.10 5.74
N ASP A 228 -8.21 3.99 5.67
CA ASP A 228 -8.48 2.88 4.77
C ASP A 228 -9.83 2.21 5.07
N LEU A 229 -10.11 1.90 6.33
CA LEU A 229 -11.39 1.30 6.73
C LEU A 229 -12.58 2.19 6.38
N ASN A 230 -12.47 3.50 6.64
CA ASN A 230 -13.52 4.46 6.27
C ASN A 230 -13.65 4.61 4.75
N LEU A 231 -12.53 4.63 4.01
CA LEU A 231 -12.55 4.75 2.55
C LEU A 231 -13.21 3.53 1.90
N TRP A 232 -12.92 2.32 2.38
CA TRP A 232 -13.57 1.10 1.93
C TRP A 232 -15.06 1.08 2.28
N LEU A 233 -15.41 1.41 3.53
CA LEU A 233 -16.79 1.49 3.97
C LEU A 233 -17.58 2.50 3.13
N ALA A 234 -17.02 3.69 2.90
CA ALA A 234 -17.63 4.73 2.08
C ALA A 234 -17.84 4.29 0.64
N SER A 235 -16.87 3.56 0.07
CA SER A 235 -16.95 3.09 -1.31
C SER A 235 -18.05 2.04 -1.51
N VAL A 236 -18.26 1.17 -0.53
CA VAL A 236 -19.33 0.14 -0.57
C VAL A 236 -20.71 0.75 -0.29
N THR A 237 -20.79 1.73 0.61
CA THR A 237 -22.07 2.29 1.05
C THR A 237 -22.51 3.54 0.29
N GLY A 238 -21.59 4.19 -0.42
CA GLY A 238 -21.82 5.50 -1.06
C GLY A 238 -22.00 6.66 -0.06
N ASN A 239 -21.67 6.46 1.21
CA ASN A 239 -21.95 7.43 2.27
C ASN A 239 -20.93 8.57 2.28
N GLN A 240 -21.37 9.79 1.97
CA GLN A 240 -20.54 10.99 1.91
C GLN A 240 -19.90 11.34 3.26
N SER A 241 -20.60 11.15 4.39
CA SER A 241 -20.02 11.46 5.70
C SER A 241 -18.87 10.51 6.05
N THR A 242 -18.93 9.27 5.60
CA THR A 242 -17.85 8.30 5.79
C THR A 242 -16.63 8.65 4.93
N TYR A 243 -16.83 9.17 3.72
CA TYR A 243 -15.72 9.74 2.93
C TYR A 243 -15.08 10.94 3.63
N ARG A 244 -15.88 11.82 4.24
CA ARG A 244 -15.38 12.95 5.05
C ARG A 244 -14.52 12.47 6.21
N GLU A 245 -14.96 11.42 6.90
CA GLU A 245 -14.18 10.83 7.97
C GLU A 245 -12.86 10.21 7.45
N ALA A 246 -12.89 9.50 6.34
CA ALA A 246 -11.67 8.99 5.69
C ALA A 246 -10.68 10.11 5.38
N ALA A 247 -11.14 11.20 4.76
CA ALA A 247 -10.32 12.36 4.43
C ALA A 247 -9.69 12.98 5.69
N MET A 248 -10.47 13.13 6.77
CA MET A 248 -9.97 13.68 8.03
C MET A 248 -8.94 12.77 8.68
N ARG A 249 -9.04 11.45 8.56
CA ARG A 249 -8.05 10.52 9.11
C ARG A 249 -6.71 10.62 8.38
N TYR A 250 -6.72 10.66 7.06
CA TYR A 250 -5.50 10.88 6.27
C TYR A 250 -4.90 12.26 6.53
N TYR A 251 -5.74 13.30 6.56
CA TYR A 251 -5.29 14.66 6.90
C TYR A 251 -4.65 14.74 8.29
N LYS A 252 -5.27 14.15 9.33
CA LYS A 252 -4.70 14.10 10.68
C LYS A 252 -3.34 13.41 10.71
N TYR A 253 -3.17 12.33 9.95
CA TYR A 253 -1.86 11.70 9.83
C TYR A 253 -0.82 12.65 9.24
N ILE A 254 -1.17 13.35 8.15
CA ILE A 254 -0.27 14.29 7.48
C ILE A 254 0.05 15.48 8.37
N SER A 255 -0.96 16.12 8.96
CA SER A 255 -0.80 17.33 9.76
C SER A 255 -0.05 17.10 11.08
N GLN A 256 -0.27 15.97 11.73
CA GLN A 256 0.41 15.62 12.97
C GLN A 256 1.90 15.35 12.79
N ARG A 257 2.32 15.03 11.58
CA ARG A 257 3.72 14.84 11.24
C ARG A 257 4.43 16.14 10.87
N ASN A 258 3.72 17.18 10.49
CA ASN A 258 4.31 18.48 10.20
C ASN A 258 4.94 19.16 11.44
N GLY A 259 4.60 18.74 12.66
CA GLY A 259 5.19 19.24 13.89
C GLY A 259 6.67 18.91 14.10
N ASP A 260 7.21 17.94 13.41
CA ASP A 260 8.58 17.44 13.58
C ASP A 260 9.60 18.07 12.63
N ASN A 261 9.35 19.23 12.03
CA ASN A 261 10.17 19.83 10.96
C ASN A 261 10.47 18.91 9.77
N SER A 262 9.99 17.70 9.81
CA SER A 262 10.15 16.75 8.73
C SER A 262 9.02 16.97 7.75
N THR A 263 9.38 17.55 6.68
CA THR A 263 8.61 17.70 5.48
C THR A 263 7.89 16.42 5.11
N TYR A 264 6.62 16.57 4.81
CA TYR A 264 5.82 15.56 4.13
C TYR A 264 5.63 15.84 2.63
N PRO A 265 6.51 16.59 1.94
CA PRO A 265 6.45 16.58 0.51
C PRO A 265 6.83 15.19 0.04
N ILE A 266 6.18 14.74 -0.99
CA ILE A 266 6.61 13.62 -1.78
C ILE A 266 7.97 13.99 -2.32
N GLY A 267 8.93 13.08 -2.21
CA GLY A 267 10.33 13.32 -2.54
C GLY A 267 10.54 14.01 -3.88
N ALA A 268 11.45 14.92 -3.90
CA ALA A 268 11.46 16.07 -4.78
C ALA A 268 12.43 16.01 -5.95
N SER A 269 12.87 14.86 -6.37
CA SER A 269 13.93 14.81 -7.40
C SER A 269 13.42 14.87 -8.84
N TYR A 270 12.38 15.62 -9.13
CA TYR A 270 11.76 15.64 -10.46
C TYR A 270 12.39 16.52 -11.48
N TYR A 271 13.44 17.20 -11.12
CA TYR A 271 13.90 18.33 -11.90
C TYR A 271 14.57 17.99 -13.18
N SER A 272 14.99 16.80 -13.32
CA SER A 272 15.57 16.43 -14.54
C SER A 272 14.62 15.53 -15.30
N TRP A 273 13.70 16.17 -15.89
CA TRP A 273 12.76 15.61 -16.82
C TRP A 273 13.40 15.14 -18.13
N MET A 274 14.70 15.10 -18.14
CA MET A 274 15.46 14.50 -19.22
C MET A 274 15.53 13.01 -18.99
N PRO A 275 14.93 12.21 -19.85
CA PRO A 275 15.15 10.78 -19.84
C PRO A 275 16.65 10.48 -19.82
N GLY A 276 17.12 9.70 -18.86
CA GLY A 276 18.52 9.32 -18.70
C GLY A 276 19.38 10.26 -17.87
N SER A 277 18.78 11.20 -17.12
CA SER A 277 19.55 11.96 -16.14
C SER A 277 19.56 11.27 -14.78
N ALA A 278 20.69 11.41 -14.08
CA ALA A 278 20.92 10.82 -12.76
C ALA A 278 19.88 11.21 -11.70
N THR A 279 19.09 12.24 -11.93
CA THR A 279 18.14 12.78 -10.98
C THR A 279 16.87 11.93 -10.87
N TRP A 280 16.49 11.24 -11.93
CA TRP A 280 15.39 10.30 -11.92
C TRP A 280 15.77 9.03 -11.15
N ASP A 281 16.98 8.52 -11.32
CA ASP A 281 17.49 7.41 -10.54
C ASP A 281 17.43 7.71 -9.04
N ASN A 282 17.70 8.97 -8.67
CA ASN A 282 17.58 9.41 -7.29
C ASN A 282 16.15 9.37 -6.77
N MET A 283 15.15 9.77 -7.57
CA MET A 283 13.74 9.71 -7.17
C MET A 283 13.33 8.28 -6.82
N TYR A 284 13.74 7.33 -7.66
CA TYR A 284 13.45 5.94 -7.43
C TYR A 284 14.19 5.41 -6.19
N GLY A 285 15.41 5.81 -5.97
CA GLY A 285 16.18 5.52 -4.76
C GLY A 285 15.47 5.99 -3.48
N TYR A 286 14.76 7.11 -3.49
CA TYR A 286 13.97 7.58 -2.35
C TYR A 286 12.74 6.73 -2.08
N ILE A 287 12.06 6.24 -3.10
CA ILE A 287 10.91 5.34 -2.93
C ILE A 287 11.37 3.98 -2.46
N SER A 288 12.36 3.42 -3.11
CA SER A 288 12.86 2.07 -2.87
C SER A 288 13.78 1.95 -1.65
N GLY A 289 14.17 3.08 -1.07
CA GLY A 289 14.99 3.09 0.14
C GLY A 289 16.45 2.72 -0.09
N GLY A 290 17.06 3.21 -1.16
CA GLY A 290 18.44 2.92 -1.52
C GLY A 290 19.47 3.19 -0.43
N ASP A 291 19.19 4.08 0.51
CA ASP A 291 20.06 4.29 1.68
C ASP A 291 19.27 4.32 2.99
N TYR A 292 19.05 3.15 3.55
CA TYR A 292 18.46 2.96 4.87
C TYR A 292 19.42 3.30 6.01
N SER A 293 20.69 3.56 5.69
CA SER A 293 21.75 3.70 6.69
C SER A 293 21.85 5.09 7.32
N SER A 294 21.16 6.10 6.77
CA SER A 294 21.24 7.44 7.33
C SER A 294 20.26 7.62 8.50
N GLU A 295 20.67 8.36 9.52
CA GLU A 295 19.78 8.81 10.60
C GLU A 295 18.59 9.64 10.06
N THR A 296 18.70 10.10 8.82
CA THR A 296 17.69 10.79 8.05
C THR A 296 16.66 9.85 7.39
N TYR A 297 16.85 8.55 7.50
CA TYR A 297 15.85 7.58 7.05
C TYR A 297 14.51 7.82 7.77
N GLY A 298 13.49 8.11 7.02
CA GLY A 298 12.20 8.55 7.55
C GLY A 298 11.99 10.07 7.51
N GLN A 299 13.03 10.86 7.32
CA GLN A 299 12.88 12.30 7.05
C GLN A 299 12.82 12.60 5.55
N ASN A 300 13.58 11.87 4.75
CA ASN A 300 13.71 12.09 3.30
C ASN A 300 13.08 10.99 2.45
N THR A 301 12.65 9.87 3.02
CA THR A 301 12.02 8.79 2.28
C THR A 301 10.51 8.88 2.33
N GLU A 302 9.86 8.37 1.30
CA GLU A 302 8.40 8.28 1.27
C GLU A 302 7.85 7.14 2.15
N LEU A 303 8.70 6.24 2.62
CA LEU A 303 8.27 5.05 3.35
C LEU A 303 7.64 5.40 4.70
N ILE A 304 6.51 4.78 4.97
CA ILE A 304 5.76 4.90 6.22
C ILE A 304 5.71 3.57 6.94
N THR A 305 5.35 2.50 6.24
CA THR A 305 5.26 1.15 6.81
C THR A 305 5.81 0.12 5.83
N VAL A 306 6.62 -0.78 6.35
CA VAL A 306 7.17 -1.91 5.60
C VAL A 306 6.96 -3.21 6.36
N ILE A 307 6.81 -4.30 5.64
CA ILE A 307 7.01 -5.65 6.18
C ILE A 307 8.46 -6.00 5.90
N ALA A 308 9.24 -6.24 6.95
CA ALA A 308 10.64 -6.60 6.80
C ALA A 308 10.76 -7.98 6.15
N GLY A 309 11.63 -8.11 5.16
CA GLY A 309 11.97 -9.37 4.52
C GLY A 309 13.41 -9.77 4.82
N ASP A 310 13.69 -11.06 4.81
CA ASP A 310 15.04 -11.58 4.93
C ASP A 310 15.71 -11.69 3.54
N SER A 311 16.98 -11.41 3.49
CA SER A 311 17.77 -11.49 2.25
C SER A 311 18.35 -12.90 2.00
N ILE A 312 18.34 -13.75 3.01
CA ILE A 312 18.92 -15.09 2.98
C ILE A 312 17.80 -16.10 3.25
N PRO A 313 17.53 -17.05 2.32
CA PRO A 313 16.43 -18.01 2.47
C PRO A 313 16.51 -18.86 3.74
N ALA A 314 17.70 -19.12 4.24
CA ALA A 314 17.93 -19.94 5.44
C ALA A 314 17.67 -19.22 6.76
N GLU A 315 17.49 -17.89 6.75
CA GLU A 315 17.37 -17.09 7.97
C GLU A 315 15.91 -16.78 8.34
N GLY A 316 14.93 -17.11 7.48
CA GLY A 316 13.53 -16.83 7.79
C GLY A 316 12.62 -16.70 6.58
N ASN A 317 11.69 -15.76 6.63
CA ASN A 317 10.73 -15.53 5.56
C ASN A 317 11.36 -14.70 4.42
N TYR A 318 11.99 -15.41 3.50
CA TYR A 318 12.58 -14.82 2.30
C TYR A 318 11.49 -14.41 1.31
N SER A 319 11.48 -13.12 0.93
CA SER A 319 10.56 -12.65 -0.11
C SER A 319 10.96 -13.16 -1.49
N GLN A 320 9.99 -13.72 -2.20
CA GLN A 320 10.15 -14.18 -3.59
C GLN A 320 9.96 -13.05 -4.62
N LEU A 321 9.51 -11.85 -4.19
CA LEU A 321 9.18 -10.77 -5.13
C LEU A 321 10.36 -10.39 -6.03
N ARG A 322 11.57 -10.36 -5.49
CA ARG A 322 12.78 -10.08 -6.28
C ARG A 322 13.00 -11.09 -7.39
N ASN A 323 12.75 -12.38 -7.12
CA ASN A 323 12.90 -13.44 -8.11
C ASN A 323 11.80 -13.40 -9.16
N LEU A 324 10.62 -12.91 -8.80
CA LEU A 324 9.45 -12.90 -9.67
C LEU A 324 9.40 -11.66 -10.58
N PHE A 325 9.80 -10.51 -10.06
CA PHE A 325 9.71 -9.21 -10.74
C PHE A 325 11.05 -8.68 -11.24
N TYR A 326 12.14 -9.00 -10.51
CA TYR A 326 13.46 -8.46 -10.77
C TYR A 326 14.45 -9.59 -11.03
N SER A 327 15.16 -9.49 -12.13
CA SER A 327 16.12 -10.51 -12.56
C SER A 327 17.40 -10.46 -11.72
N ARG A 328 17.84 -11.63 -11.24
CA ARG A 328 19.12 -11.81 -10.56
C ARG A 328 19.93 -12.90 -11.25
N GLU A 329 21.24 -12.89 -11.05
CA GLU A 329 22.14 -13.92 -11.60
C GLU A 329 21.76 -15.34 -11.17
N ASP A 330 21.15 -15.49 -9.98
CA ASP A 330 20.77 -16.79 -9.42
C ASP A 330 19.47 -17.37 -10.00
N ASN A 331 18.72 -16.64 -10.81
CA ASN A 331 17.52 -17.11 -11.48
C ASN A 331 17.61 -17.12 -13.03
N ASP A 332 18.82 -17.17 -13.57
CA ASP A 332 19.10 -17.16 -15.00
C ASP A 332 18.45 -15.98 -15.75
N TYR A 333 18.22 -14.87 -15.05
CA TYR A 333 17.58 -13.66 -15.57
C TYR A 333 16.15 -13.86 -16.12
N HIS A 334 15.46 -14.90 -15.69
CA HIS A 334 14.08 -15.14 -16.08
C HIS A 334 13.09 -14.58 -15.05
N VAL A 335 12.44 -13.48 -15.40
CA VAL A 335 11.36 -12.92 -14.57
C VAL A 335 10.04 -13.59 -14.88
N SER A 336 9.21 -13.76 -13.85
CA SER A 336 7.87 -14.36 -13.99
C SER A 336 6.78 -13.33 -14.23
N ILE A 337 6.99 -12.07 -13.84
CA ILE A 337 6.01 -10.99 -13.89
C ILE A 337 6.62 -9.78 -14.60
N VAL A 338 5.90 -9.25 -15.56
CA VAL A 338 6.31 -8.09 -16.37
C VAL A 338 5.15 -7.08 -16.47
N PRO A 339 5.40 -5.82 -16.84
CA PRO A 339 4.34 -4.88 -17.15
C PRO A 339 3.46 -5.42 -18.29
N SER A 340 2.16 -5.27 -18.15
CA SER A 340 1.19 -5.69 -19.18
C SER A 340 1.08 -4.66 -20.31
N THR A 341 0.46 -5.06 -21.42
CA THR A 341 0.03 -4.11 -22.45
C THR A 341 -0.91 -3.03 -21.88
N GLY A 342 -1.72 -3.38 -20.86
CA GLY A 342 -2.56 -2.42 -20.14
C GLY A 342 -1.74 -1.32 -19.47
N MET A 343 -0.60 -1.65 -18.86
CA MET A 343 0.30 -0.67 -18.26
C MET A 343 0.93 0.26 -19.31
N PHE A 344 1.43 -0.28 -20.42
CA PHE A 344 1.97 0.54 -21.50
C PHE A 344 0.90 1.47 -22.08
N ASN A 345 -0.31 0.96 -22.33
CA ASN A 345 -1.42 1.77 -22.82
C ASN A 345 -1.81 2.86 -21.83
N LEU A 346 -1.80 2.57 -20.53
CA LEU A 346 -2.07 3.57 -19.50
C LEU A 346 -1.01 4.67 -19.51
N SER A 347 0.26 4.30 -19.56
CA SER A 347 1.38 5.25 -19.64
C SER A 347 1.32 6.12 -20.91
N GLU A 348 1.09 5.50 -22.06
CA GLU A 348 1.01 6.20 -23.35
C GLU A 348 -0.22 7.08 -23.51
N SER A 349 -1.31 6.76 -22.81
CA SER A 349 -2.56 7.55 -22.87
C SER A 349 -2.45 8.87 -22.09
N GLN A 350 -1.41 9.04 -21.31
CA GLN A 350 -1.21 10.30 -20.58
C GLN A 350 -0.77 11.38 -21.54
N ALA A 351 -1.51 12.49 -21.53
CA ALA A 351 -1.21 13.66 -22.37
C ALA A 351 -0.08 14.47 -21.74
N ASN A 352 1.13 13.97 -21.82
CA ASN A 352 2.28 14.55 -21.18
C ASN A 352 3.19 15.27 -22.16
N CYS A 353 3.68 16.42 -21.75
CA CYS A 353 4.75 17.13 -22.41
C CYS A 353 5.84 17.43 -21.39
N CYS A 354 7.01 16.85 -21.56
CA CYS A 354 8.18 17.22 -20.77
C CYS A 354 8.93 18.36 -21.47
N VAL A 355 9.27 19.40 -20.73
CA VAL A 355 10.06 20.52 -21.23
C VAL A 355 11.49 20.41 -20.69
N SER A 356 12.50 20.61 -21.52
CA SER A 356 13.90 20.59 -21.07
C SER A 356 14.18 21.69 -20.05
N SER A 357 15.24 21.53 -19.26
CA SER A 357 15.68 22.52 -18.26
C SER A 357 15.98 23.91 -18.85
N THR A 358 16.24 23.97 -20.14
CA THR A 358 16.44 25.22 -20.87
C THR A 358 15.13 25.86 -21.37
N GLY A 359 13.99 25.17 -21.22
CA GLY A 359 12.70 25.61 -21.74
C GLY A 359 12.59 25.57 -23.28
N THR A 360 13.58 24.99 -23.96
CA THR A 360 13.67 25.06 -25.45
C THR A 360 13.34 23.75 -26.13
N THR A 361 13.36 22.63 -25.42
CA THR A 361 13.08 21.32 -26.01
C THR A 361 11.87 20.70 -25.33
N PHE A 362 10.91 20.26 -26.13
CA PHE A 362 9.68 19.62 -25.69
C PHE A 362 9.72 18.13 -26.03
N TYR A 363 9.42 17.29 -25.06
CA TYR A 363 9.28 15.86 -25.26
C TYR A 363 7.81 15.49 -25.05
N TYR A 364 7.17 15.01 -26.09
CA TYR A 364 5.77 14.61 -26.06
C TYR A 364 5.65 13.10 -25.83
N ALA A 365 4.71 12.70 -25.01
CA ALA A 365 4.35 11.30 -24.89
C ALA A 365 3.39 10.88 -26.01
N PRO A 366 3.56 9.69 -26.58
CA PRO A 366 4.67 8.75 -26.51
C PRO A 366 5.81 9.15 -27.44
N SER A 367 6.96 9.55 -26.95
CA SER A 367 7.97 10.18 -27.77
C SER A 367 9.06 9.28 -28.33
N ASP A 368 9.37 8.17 -27.71
CA ASP A 368 10.42 7.27 -28.19
C ASP A 368 10.24 5.85 -27.65
N LEU A 369 9.52 5.05 -28.41
CA LEU A 369 9.30 3.64 -28.11
C LEU A 369 10.56 2.77 -28.25
N THR A 370 11.60 3.26 -28.94
CA THR A 370 12.83 2.49 -29.19
C THR A 370 13.65 2.26 -27.93
N ARG A 371 13.36 2.99 -26.88
CA ARG A 371 14.05 2.90 -25.59
C ARG A 371 13.11 2.64 -24.41
N HIS A 372 11.93 2.08 -24.65
CA HIS A 372 10.92 1.85 -23.61
C HIS A 372 10.48 3.11 -22.85
N ARG A 373 10.50 4.24 -23.52
CA ARG A 373 10.10 5.53 -23.00
C ARG A 373 8.71 5.85 -23.48
N ALA A 374 7.75 5.12 -22.95
CA ALA A 374 6.35 5.30 -23.32
C ALA A 374 5.69 6.24 -22.31
N GLY A 375 5.22 7.38 -22.78
CA GLY A 375 4.29 8.26 -22.10
C GLY A 375 4.75 8.75 -20.72
N ASP A 376 4.15 8.20 -19.71
CA ASP A 376 4.41 8.59 -18.32
C ASP A 376 5.80 8.14 -17.84
N LEU A 377 6.55 9.07 -17.29
CA LEU A 377 7.94 8.85 -16.89
C LEU A 377 8.10 7.87 -15.71
N ARG A 378 7.06 7.67 -14.92
CA ARG A 378 7.08 6.73 -13.79
C ARG A 378 7.26 5.28 -14.26
N LEU A 379 6.68 4.92 -15.40
CA LEU A 379 6.91 3.59 -15.97
C LEU A 379 8.37 3.41 -16.39
N TYR A 380 8.96 4.42 -17.01
CA TYR A 380 10.36 4.39 -17.43
C TYR A 380 11.32 4.07 -16.27
N TRP A 381 11.01 4.52 -15.06
CA TRP A 381 11.83 4.32 -13.87
C TRP A 381 11.57 3.01 -13.12
N CYS A 382 10.37 2.47 -13.31
CA CYS A 382 9.98 1.22 -12.66
C CYS A 382 10.34 -0.02 -13.47
N TYR A 383 10.60 0.17 -14.77
CA TYR A 383 10.77 -0.91 -15.69
C TYR A 383 12.02 -0.68 -16.53
N ASP A 384 12.94 -1.60 -16.43
CA ASP A 384 14.18 -1.58 -17.20
C ASP A 384 14.32 -2.84 -18.04
N TRP A 385 15.20 -2.79 -19.02
CA TRP A 385 15.54 -3.92 -19.85
C TRP A 385 17.02 -3.90 -20.17
N GLY A 386 17.59 -5.07 -20.32
CA GLY A 386 19.00 -5.27 -20.58
C GLY A 386 19.25 -6.52 -21.39
N GLN A 387 20.52 -6.86 -21.57
CA GLN A 387 20.91 -8.13 -22.14
C GLN A 387 21.54 -9.00 -21.07
N GLY A 388 20.97 -10.17 -20.84
CA GLY A 388 21.57 -11.24 -20.09
C GLY A 388 22.42 -12.13 -21.00
N THR A 389 23.33 -12.88 -20.40
CA THR A 389 24.09 -13.91 -21.10
C THR A 389 23.92 -15.22 -20.36
N ASN A 390 23.42 -16.23 -21.02
CA ASN A 390 23.37 -17.58 -20.45
C ASN A 390 24.80 -18.06 -20.16
N THR A 391 25.12 -18.25 -18.90
CA THR A 391 26.48 -18.60 -18.45
C THR A 391 26.95 -19.97 -18.95
N LEU A 392 26.02 -20.87 -19.28
CA LEU A 392 26.31 -22.22 -19.78
C LEU A 392 26.48 -22.26 -21.29
N THR A 393 25.66 -21.51 -22.03
CA THR A 393 25.64 -21.54 -23.50
C THR A 393 26.36 -20.36 -24.13
N GLY A 394 26.60 -19.29 -23.38
CA GLY A 394 27.11 -18.02 -23.90
C GLY A 394 26.12 -17.24 -24.75
N GLU A 395 24.88 -17.70 -24.86
CA GLU A 395 23.83 -17.07 -25.66
C GLU A 395 23.33 -15.80 -24.98
N ARG A 396 23.17 -14.72 -25.76
CA ARG A 396 22.60 -13.46 -25.29
C ARG A 396 21.09 -13.48 -25.46
N TYR A 397 20.39 -12.99 -24.47
CA TYR A 397 18.93 -12.82 -24.49
C TYR A 397 18.53 -11.49 -23.88
N ASP A 398 17.40 -10.95 -24.35
CA ASP A 398 16.86 -9.71 -23.80
C ASP A 398 16.15 -10.02 -22.47
N VAL A 399 16.41 -9.19 -21.47
CA VAL A 399 15.81 -9.27 -20.13
C VAL A 399 15.07 -7.99 -19.85
N SER A 400 13.85 -8.13 -19.36
CA SER A 400 13.11 -7.01 -18.81
C SER A 400 12.72 -7.27 -17.36
N TYR A 401 12.77 -6.27 -16.52
CA TYR A 401 12.49 -6.41 -15.10
C TYR A 401 11.86 -5.16 -14.48
N ILE A 402 11.16 -5.37 -13.37
CA ILE A 402 10.50 -4.31 -12.60
C ILE A 402 11.38 -3.96 -11.41
N ASP A 403 12.07 -2.82 -11.49
CA ASP A 403 13.09 -2.41 -10.54
C ASP A 403 12.53 -2.05 -9.16
N LYS A 404 11.27 -1.65 -9.08
CA LYS A 404 10.56 -1.43 -7.80
C LYS A 404 10.63 -2.61 -6.84
N GLN A 405 10.77 -3.82 -7.33
CA GLN A 405 10.83 -5.04 -6.52
C GLN A 405 12.27 -5.58 -6.34
N SER A 406 13.28 -4.73 -6.55
CA SER A 406 14.70 -5.09 -6.34
C SER A 406 15.08 -5.25 -4.86
N PHE A 407 14.22 -4.85 -3.93
CA PHE A 407 14.47 -4.86 -2.49
C PHE A 407 13.79 -6.03 -1.79
N GLN A 408 14.32 -6.37 -0.62
CA GLN A 408 13.77 -7.45 0.21
C GLN A 408 12.57 -7.04 1.07
N ASN A 409 12.48 -5.77 1.45
CA ASN A 409 11.41 -5.26 2.29
C ASN A 409 10.19 -4.92 1.43
N ILE A 410 9.02 -5.25 1.93
CA ILE A 410 7.76 -5.05 1.22
C ILE A 410 7.14 -3.73 1.68
N HIS A 411 6.95 -2.80 0.76
CA HIS A 411 6.38 -1.50 1.03
C HIS A 411 4.86 -1.61 1.18
N ILE A 412 4.32 -1.22 2.33
CA ILE A 412 2.88 -1.26 2.61
C ILE A 412 2.27 0.13 2.48
N TYR A 413 2.89 1.12 3.12
CA TYR A 413 2.45 2.50 3.06
C TYR A 413 3.61 3.42 2.71
N ARG A 414 3.33 4.37 1.83
CA ARG A 414 4.22 5.47 1.49
C ARG A 414 3.43 6.78 1.25
N ARG A 415 4.12 7.91 1.26
CA ARG A 415 3.50 9.25 1.29
C ARG A 415 2.56 9.51 0.12
N SER A 416 3.00 9.23 -1.11
CA SER A 416 2.15 9.46 -2.30
C SER A 416 0.87 8.63 -2.27
N MET A 417 0.91 7.41 -1.75
CA MET A 417 -0.29 6.60 -1.53
C MET A 417 -1.29 7.31 -0.61
N ILE A 418 -0.81 7.91 0.48
CA ILE A 418 -1.69 8.61 1.43
C ILE A 418 -2.30 9.85 0.78
N TYR A 419 -1.55 10.58 -0.03
CA TYR A 419 -2.09 11.73 -0.76
C TYR A 419 -3.13 11.32 -1.81
N LEU A 420 -2.89 10.24 -2.55
CA LEU A 420 -3.87 9.72 -3.50
C LEU A 420 -5.15 9.26 -2.80
N ARG A 421 -5.04 8.59 -1.66
CA ARG A 421 -6.20 8.19 -0.84
C ARG A 421 -6.92 9.37 -0.22
N LEU A 422 -6.20 10.41 0.21
CA LEU A 422 -6.83 11.67 0.65
C LEU A 422 -7.60 12.33 -0.51
N ALA A 423 -7.00 12.40 -1.70
CA ALA A 423 -7.67 12.94 -2.89
C ALA A 423 -8.93 12.13 -3.23
N GLU A 424 -8.84 10.80 -3.18
CA GLU A 424 -9.99 9.91 -3.40
C GLU A 424 -11.10 10.14 -2.36
N ALA A 425 -10.74 10.26 -1.09
CA ALA A 425 -11.69 10.53 -0.02
C ALA A 425 -12.34 11.92 -0.16
N LEU A 426 -11.58 12.95 -0.52
CA LEU A 426 -12.10 14.30 -0.79
C LEU A 426 -13.06 14.30 -1.99
N ASN A 427 -12.72 13.58 -3.07
CA ASN A 427 -13.59 13.44 -4.22
C ASN A 427 -14.92 12.78 -3.83
N GLY A 428 -14.87 11.67 -3.10
CA GLY A 428 -16.06 10.99 -2.57
C GLY A 428 -16.86 11.85 -1.60
N ALA A 429 -16.19 12.71 -0.83
CA ALA A 429 -16.79 13.66 0.11
C ALA A 429 -17.49 14.86 -0.57
N GLY A 430 -17.39 14.99 -1.90
CA GLY A 430 -18.01 16.07 -2.67
C GLY A 430 -17.10 17.27 -2.89
N PHE A 431 -15.77 17.10 -2.76
CA PHE A 431 -14.78 18.14 -3.00
C PHE A 431 -13.84 17.78 -4.17
N PRO A 432 -14.37 17.61 -5.41
CA PRO A 432 -13.56 17.21 -6.56
C PRO A 432 -12.45 18.21 -6.89
N ARG A 433 -12.66 19.51 -6.66
CA ARG A 433 -11.63 20.54 -6.86
C ARG A 433 -10.43 20.35 -5.93
N ALA A 434 -10.68 20.10 -4.65
CA ALA A 434 -9.62 19.83 -3.68
C ALA A 434 -8.86 18.53 -4.02
N ALA A 435 -9.58 17.50 -4.44
CA ALA A 435 -8.98 16.26 -4.90
C ALA A 435 -8.12 16.46 -6.15
N PHE A 436 -8.62 17.21 -7.12
CA PHE A 436 -7.89 17.53 -8.35
C PHE A 436 -6.64 18.38 -8.06
N SER A 437 -6.70 19.31 -7.10
CA SER A 437 -5.54 20.10 -6.71
C SER A 437 -4.38 19.24 -6.19
N ILE A 438 -4.67 18.18 -5.42
CA ILE A 438 -3.62 17.23 -4.98
C ILE A 438 -2.93 16.58 -6.19
N LEU A 439 -3.66 16.32 -7.26
CA LEU A 439 -3.11 15.70 -8.46
C LEU A 439 -2.35 16.71 -9.34
N SER A 440 -2.87 17.92 -9.50
CA SER A 440 -2.39 18.90 -10.49
C SER A 440 -1.38 19.91 -9.93
N THR A 441 -1.77 20.69 -8.93
CA THR A 441 -1.00 21.83 -8.43
C THR A 441 -0.55 21.68 -6.98
N GLY A 442 -1.01 20.64 -6.29
CA GLY A 442 -0.93 20.51 -4.84
C GLY A 442 -2.11 21.21 -4.15
N LEU A 443 -2.26 20.94 -2.85
CA LEU A 443 -3.32 21.54 -2.03
C LEU A 443 -2.69 22.31 -0.87
N ASN A 444 -3.05 23.58 -0.75
CA ASN A 444 -2.58 24.51 0.30
C ASN A 444 -3.68 25.47 0.72
N ASN A 445 -3.41 26.32 1.72
CA ASN A 445 -4.38 27.28 2.23
C ASN A 445 -4.76 28.34 1.19
N GLU A 446 -3.87 28.70 0.30
CA GLU A 446 -4.15 29.65 -0.79
C GLU A 446 -5.19 29.06 -1.75
N ILE A 447 -4.97 27.85 -2.25
CA ILE A 447 -5.93 27.15 -3.12
C ILE A 447 -7.26 26.92 -2.41
N LEU A 448 -7.24 26.54 -1.12
CA LEU A 448 -8.46 26.38 -0.33
C LEU A 448 -9.26 27.67 -0.27
N SER A 449 -8.60 28.79 0.04
CA SER A 449 -9.26 30.09 0.25
C SER A 449 -9.70 30.76 -1.04
N GLN A 450 -8.89 30.67 -2.09
CA GLN A 450 -9.14 31.37 -3.34
C GLN A 450 -10.00 30.59 -4.33
N GLU A 451 -9.82 29.26 -4.39
CA GLU A 451 -10.49 28.46 -5.42
C GLU A 451 -11.60 27.55 -4.90
N ILE A 452 -11.50 27.06 -3.66
CA ILE A 452 -12.40 26.04 -3.15
C ILE A 452 -13.52 26.63 -2.30
N TYR A 453 -13.20 27.42 -1.25
CA TYR A 453 -14.20 27.99 -0.36
C TYR A 453 -15.26 28.85 -1.07
N PRO A 454 -14.89 29.72 -2.03
CA PRO A 454 -15.89 30.56 -2.70
C PRO A 454 -16.95 29.75 -3.48
N ARG A 455 -16.60 28.55 -3.91
CA ARG A 455 -17.45 27.67 -4.74
C ARG A 455 -18.29 26.69 -3.93
N CYS A 456 -17.97 26.49 -2.66
CA CYS A 456 -18.66 25.60 -1.76
C CYS A 456 -19.95 26.20 -1.18
N SER A 457 -20.87 25.35 -0.73
CA SER A 457 -21.93 25.74 0.20
C SER A 457 -21.32 26.22 1.53
N GLN A 458 -22.09 26.92 2.35
CA GLN A 458 -21.61 27.37 3.67
C GLN A 458 -21.23 26.18 4.57
N SER A 459 -22.02 25.10 4.56
CA SER A 459 -21.73 23.91 5.36
C SER A 459 -20.48 23.18 4.88
N ASP A 460 -20.26 23.14 3.57
CA ASP A 460 -19.10 22.48 2.98
C ASP A 460 -17.83 23.29 3.21
N SER A 461 -17.91 24.62 3.08
CA SER A 461 -16.79 25.51 3.44
C SER A 461 -16.38 25.35 4.90
N LEU A 462 -17.36 25.25 5.82
CA LEU A 462 -17.09 25.03 7.24
C LEU A 462 -16.42 23.67 7.49
N TRP A 463 -16.82 22.63 6.75
CA TRP A 463 -16.20 21.32 6.91
C TRP A 463 -14.77 21.30 6.36
N ILE A 464 -14.56 21.76 5.11
CA ILE A 464 -13.24 21.69 4.48
C ILE A 464 -12.23 22.66 5.11
N SER A 465 -12.69 23.72 5.79
CA SER A 465 -11.81 24.63 6.55
C SER A 465 -11.13 23.98 7.76
N GLN A 466 -11.55 22.77 8.15
CA GLN A 466 -10.84 21.96 9.14
C GLN A 466 -9.54 21.36 8.59
N ILE A 467 -9.39 21.32 7.26
CA ILE A 467 -8.15 20.97 6.58
C ILE A 467 -7.34 22.26 6.45
N ASP A 468 -6.42 22.45 7.38
CA ASP A 468 -5.57 23.63 7.47
C ASP A 468 -4.10 23.23 7.32
N PHE A 469 -3.39 23.95 6.46
CA PHE A 469 -1.96 23.77 6.26
C PHE A 469 -1.24 24.97 6.86
N PRO A 470 -0.68 24.86 8.07
CA PRO A 470 0.01 25.98 8.70
C PRO A 470 1.05 26.59 7.76
N GLU A 471 1.20 27.92 7.80
CA GLU A 471 2.16 28.70 6.99
C GLU A 471 3.62 28.39 7.32
N THR A 472 3.94 27.16 7.57
CA THR A 472 5.31 26.70 7.64
C THR A 472 5.74 26.32 6.23
N ARG A 473 7.00 26.48 5.91
CA ARG A 473 7.68 26.11 4.65
C ARG A 473 7.27 24.75 4.08
N TYR A 474 6.46 23.97 4.80
CA TYR A 474 6.15 22.58 4.56
C TYR A 474 4.65 22.24 4.71
N GLY A 475 3.80 23.23 4.91
CA GLY A 475 2.36 23.04 5.10
C GLY A 475 1.58 22.82 3.81
N ILE A 476 2.14 22.07 2.87
CA ILE A 476 1.59 21.93 1.52
C ILE A 476 1.56 20.45 1.18
N ILE A 477 0.38 19.96 0.82
CA ILE A 477 0.28 18.66 0.14
C ILE A 477 0.73 18.88 -1.31
N THR A 478 2.04 18.90 -1.51
CA THR A 478 2.61 19.06 -2.83
C THR A 478 3.78 18.12 -3.00
N VAL A 479 4.07 17.86 -4.24
CA VAL A 479 5.38 17.48 -4.68
C VAL A 479 6.26 18.72 -4.50
N GLN A 480 7.22 18.67 -3.58
CA GLN A 480 8.08 19.80 -3.36
C GLN A 480 9.05 19.95 -4.51
N GLU A 481 9.01 21.10 -5.17
CA GLU A 481 10.08 21.55 -5.99
C GLU A 481 11.33 21.81 -5.14
N TYR A 482 12.42 21.09 -5.36
CA TYR A 482 13.74 21.54 -4.98
C TYR A 482 14.14 22.61 -5.98
N ALA A 483 13.61 23.80 -5.79
CA ALA A 483 14.12 24.93 -6.54
C ALA A 483 15.63 24.96 -6.32
N ASN A 484 16.40 24.89 -7.39
CA ASN A 484 17.75 25.39 -7.35
C ASN A 484 17.69 26.75 -6.63
N GLN A 485 18.34 26.88 -5.50
CA GLN A 485 18.23 28.00 -4.57
C GLN A 485 18.58 29.38 -5.20
N THR A 486 18.87 29.41 -6.48
CA THR A 486 19.25 30.60 -7.26
C THR A 486 18.16 31.14 -8.17
N SER A 487 17.04 30.44 -8.36
CA SER A 487 15.93 30.94 -9.19
C SER A 487 14.79 31.45 -8.31
N THR A 488 14.62 32.73 -8.24
CA THR A 488 13.47 33.40 -7.60
C THR A 488 12.19 33.32 -8.42
N ALA A 489 12.21 32.60 -9.53
CA ALA A 489 11.08 32.43 -10.42
C ALA A 489 10.38 31.10 -10.14
N ASN A 490 9.19 31.20 -9.57
CA ASN A 490 8.15 30.20 -9.49
C ASN A 490 8.42 28.99 -8.57
N HIS A 491 8.19 29.18 -7.28
CA HIS A 491 7.82 28.10 -6.38
C HIS A 491 6.41 27.60 -6.74
N ASN A 492 6.24 27.04 -7.92
CA ASN A 492 4.97 26.43 -8.29
C ASN A 492 4.83 25.14 -7.46
N THR A 493 3.81 25.10 -6.66
CA THR A 493 3.36 23.88 -6.02
C THR A 493 2.93 22.92 -7.13
N ILE A 494 3.43 21.71 -7.10
CA ILE A 494 3.17 20.70 -8.14
C ILE A 494 2.49 19.50 -7.52
N GLY A 495 1.47 18.98 -8.20
CA GLY A 495 0.74 17.80 -7.77
C GLY A 495 1.39 16.48 -8.21
N ILE A 496 0.78 15.38 -7.81
CA ILE A 496 1.32 14.02 -8.02
C ILE A 496 1.50 13.70 -9.51
N HIS A 497 0.60 14.18 -10.37
CA HIS A 497 0.67 13.93 -11.81
C HIS A 497 2.00 14.38 -12.43
N THR A 498 2.59 15.46 -11.93
CA THR A 498 3.87 15.97 -12.43
C THR A 498 5.04 15.01 -12.25
N ARG A 499 4.91 14.03 -11.38
CA ARG A 499 5.92 12.96 -11.22
C ARG A 499 6.11 12.17 -12.51
N GLY A 500 5.04 12.00 -13.28
CA GLY A 500 5.07 11.29 -14.55
C GLY A 500 5.11 12.18 -15.77
N SER A 501 4.56 13.38 -15.67
CA SER A 501 4.48 14.31 -16.81
C SER A 501 5.70 15.22 -16.95
N GLY A 502 6.60 15.23 -15.94
CA GLY A 502 7.62 16.25 -15.88
C GLY A 502 7.02 17.62 -15.60
N TRP A 503 7.88 18.62 -15.59
CA TRP A 503 7.47 19.99 -15.28
C TRP A 503 6.84 20.67 -16.49
N THR A 504 5.53 20.52 -16.63
CA THR A 504 4.76 21.29 -17.61
C THR A 504 3.83 22.21 -16.84
N PRO A 505 4.13 23.51 -16.74
CA PRO A 505 3.27 24.44 -16.01
C PRO A 505 1.86 24.55 -16.61
N PHE A 506 1.66 24.07 -17.81
CA PHE A 506 0.38 24.13 -18.52
C PHE A 506 0.11 22.84 -19.25
N ASN A 507 -0.44 21.86 -18.55
CA ASN A 507 -1.04 20.73 -19.23
C ASN A 507 -2.46 21.14 -19.66
N GLU A 508 -2.62 21.57 -20.91
CA GLU A 508 -3.94 21.94 -21.46
C GLU A 508 -4.94 20.79 -21.42
N TYR A 509 -4.45 19.58 -21.28
CA TYR A 509 -5.26 18.36 -21.27
C TYR A 509 -5.61 17.90 -19.86
N TYR A 510 -4.86 18.32 -18.83
CA TYR A 510 -5.08 17.93 -17.46
C TYR A 510 -5.82 19.05 -16.71
N LYS A 511 -7.10 19.24 -17.09
CA LYS A 511 -7.96 20.29 -16.56
C LYS A 511 -9.24 19.71 -16.00
N LEU A 512 -9.67 20.25 -14.87
CA LEU A 512 -10.98 19.94 -14.31
C LEU A 512 -12.07 20.54 -15.20
N PRO A 513 -13.14 19.80 -15.56
CA PRO A 513 -14.32 20.40 -16.19
C PRO A 513 -14.88 21.54 -15.33
N ASP A 514 -15.03 22.71 -15.93
CA ASP A 514 -15.49 23.90 -15.24
C ASP A 514 -16.50 24.69 -16.06
N VAL A 515 -17.11 25.71 -15.45
CA VAL A 515 -17.88 26.75 -16.13
C VAL A 515 -16.94 27.89 -16.51
N GLU A 516 -17.29 28.58 -17.57
CA GLU A 516 -16.53 29.78 -17.96
C GLU A 516 -16.52 30.79 -16.82
N PRO A 517 -15.35 31.35 -16.46
CA PRO A 517 -15.24 32.31 -15.39
C PRO A 517 -15.99 33.58 -15.74
N LEU A 518 -16.73 34.12 -14.79
CA LEU A 518 -17.26 35.48 -14.88
C LEU A 518 -16.21 36.48 -14.41
N PHE A 519 -16.25 37.65 -15.02
CA PHE A 519 -15.38 38.77 -14.68
C PHE A 519 -16.24 39.96 -14.27
N GLU A 520 -15.71 40.83 -13.40
CA GLU A 520 -16.25 42.17 -13.28
C GLU A 520 -16.10 42.87 -14.62
N VAL A 521 -17.01 43.76 -14.93
CA VAL A 521 -16.96 44.54 -16.15
C VAL A 521 -16.71 46.02 -15.80
N ASP A 522 -15.98 46.68 -16.68
CA ASP A 522 -15.77 48.12 -16.62
C ASP A 522 -17.07 48.91 -16.97
N GLU A 523 -17.03 50.22 -16.94
CA GLU A 523 -18.17 51.08 -17.26
C GLU A 523 -18.65 50.91 -18.72
N GLU A 524 -17.78 50.37 -19.60
CA GLU A 524 -18.05 50.13 -20.98
C GLU A 524 -18.55 48.68 -21.22
N GLY A 525 -18.59 47.84 -20.18
CA GLY A 525 -19.05 46.43 -20.24
C GLY A 525 -17.98 45.44 -20.68
N ASN A 526 -16.69 45.80 -20.68
CA ASN A 526 -15.60 44.91 -21.01
C ASN A 526 -15.14 44.13 -19.75
N PRO A 527 -14.76 42.87 -19.85
CA PRO A 527 -14.23 42.10 -18.71
C PRO A 527 -12.94 42.75 -18.16
N ILE A 528 -12.87 42.96 -16.87
CA ILE A 528 -11.67 43.41 -16.17
C ILE A 528 -10.76 42.22 -15.96
N GLU A 529 -9.58 42.21 -16.54
CA GLU A 529 -8.61 41.14 -16.43
C GLU A 529 -8.20 40.92 -14.95
N GLY A 530 -8.31 39.69 -14.45
CA GLY A 530 -7.97 39.33 -13.07
C GLY A 530 -9.09 39.50 -12.05
N SER A 531 -10.27 40.04 -12.41
CA SER A 531 -11.44 40.22 -11.55
C SER A 531 -12.37 38.99 -11.60
N TYR A 532 -11.91 37.83 -11.17
CA TYR A 532 -12.74 36.60 -11.22
C TYR A 532 -13.90 36.67 -10.22
N ILE A 533 -15.12 36.43 -10.72
CA ILE A 533 -16.30 36.20 -9.89
C ILE A 533 -16.53 34.71 -9.81
N TYR A 534 -16.21 34.12 -8.68
CA TYR A 534 -16.43 32.70 -8.46
C TYR A 534 -17.91 32.42 -8.23
N GLN A 535 -18.47 31.52 -9.03
CA GLN A 535 -19.81 30.98 -8.82
C GLN A 535 -19.74 29.73 -7.95
N LYS A 536 -20.79 29.49 -7.17
CA LYS A 536 -20.94 28.22 -6.46
C LYS A 536 -21.12 27.08 -7.45
N ASP A 537 -20.43 25.99 -7.23
CA ASP A 537 -20.59 24.80 -8.04
C ASP A 537 -22.02 24.25 -7.93
N THR A 538 -22.65 23.97 -9.08
CA THR A 538 -23.96 23.30 -9.07
C THR A 538 -23.77 21.83 -8.76
N PRO A 539 -24.82 21.12 -8.26
CA PRO A 539 -24.76 19.67 -8.04
C PRO A 539 -24.35 18.89 -9.29
N GLU A 540 -24.83 19.31 -10.48
CA GLU A 540 -24.52 18.68 -11.76
C GLU A 540 -23.06 18.87 -12.14
N LEU A 541 -22.50 20.06 -11.96
CA LEU A 541 -21.09 20.33 -12.18
C LEU A 541 -20.22 19.53 -11.22
N THR A 542 -20.57 19.53 -9.93
CA THR A 542 -19.86 18.75 -8.92
C THR A 542 -19.86 17.27 -9.25
N GLN A 543 -20.99 16.71 -9.68
CA GLN A 543 -21.07 15.29 -10.07
C GLN A 543 -20.21 14.99 -11.30
N ARG A 544 -20.26 15.85 -12.33
CA ARG A 544 -19.42 15.71 -13.51
C ARG A 544 -17.93 15.79 -13.18
N GLN A 545 -17.54 16.71 -12.31
CA GLN A 545 -16.16 16.83 -11.82
C GLN A 545 -15.75 15.60 -11.02
N LYS A 546 -16.63 15.09 -10.15
CA LYS A 546 -16.38 13.89 -9.35
C LYS A 546 -16.10 12.67 -10.21
N GLU A 547 -16.91 12.43 -11.25
CA GLU A 547 -16.72 11.32 -12.19
C GLU A 547 -15.39 11.46 -12.97
N PHE A 548 -15.08 12.68 -13.40
CA PHE A 548 -13.83 12.97 -14.08
C PHE A 548 -12.62 12.71 -13.17
N VAL A 549 -12.65 13.22 -11.94
CA VAL A 549 -11.57 13.03 -10.96
C VAL A 549 -11.44 11.56 -10.53
N ASP A 550 -12.53 10.80 -10.42
CA ASP A 550 -12.46 9.35 -10.17
C ASP A 550 -11.68 8.63 -11.29
N SER A 551 -11.88 9.01 -12.54
CA SER A 551 -11.12 8.44 -13.65
C SER A 551 -9.64 8.79 -13.62
N LEU A 552 -9.31 10.02 -13.25
CA LEU A 552 -7.92 10.46 -13.07
C LEU A 552 -7.26 9.73 -11.90
N LEU A 553 -7.94 9.63 -10.76
CA LEU A 553 -7.43 8.95 -9.56
C LEU A 553 -7.12 7.48 -9.81
N LEU A 554 -7.99 6.76 -10.53
CA LEU A 554 -7.73 5.37 -10.88
C LEU A 554 -6.49 5.22 -11.80
N ASN A 555 -6.28 6.18 -12.69
CA ASN A 555 -5.10 6.21 -13.55
C ASN A 555 -3.85 6.57 -12.73
N GLU A 556 -3.92 7.61 -11.88
CA GLU A 556 -2.81 8.03 -11.03
C GLU A 556 -2.39 6.94 -10.03
N ASN A 557 -3.35 6.23 -9.41
CA ASN A 557 -3.06 5.06 -8.60
C ASN A 557 -2.30 4.00 -9.40
N GLY A 558 -2.74 3.73 -10.63
CA GLY A 558 -2.09 2.77 -11.51
C GLY A 558 -0.69 3.19 -11.95
N LEU A 559 -0.43 4.48 -12.17
CA LEU A 559 0.88 4.98 -12.59
C LEU A 559 1.84 5.14 -11.41
N GLU A 560 1.35 5.69 -10.30
CA GLU A 560 2.17 5.99 -9.14
C GLU A 560 2.47 4.74 -8.31
N LEU A 561 1.46 3.89 -8.08
CA LEU A 561 1.54 2.73 -7.20
C LEU A 561 1.68 1.40 -7.96
N ALA A 562 1.95 1.44 -9.29
CA ALA A 562 2.20 0.24 -10.07
C ALA A 562 3.21 -0.68 -9.38
N PHE A 563 2.90 -1.97 -9.36
CA PHE A 563 3.76 -3.03 -8.83
C PHE A 563 3.92 -3.06 -7.30
N GLU A 564 3.08 -2.29 -6.57
CA GLU A 564 3.14 -2.21 -5.10
C GLU A 564 2.00 -2.97 -4.39
N GLY A 565 1.19 -3.72 -5.14
CA GLY A 565 0.16 -4.59 -4.57
C GLY A 565 -1.22 -3.95 -4.42
N THR A 566 -1.46 -2.77 -4.97
CA THR A 566 -2.72 -2.05 -4.76
C THR A 566 -3.72 -2.21 -5.91
N ARG A 567 -3.25 -2.51 -7.10
CA ARG A 567 -4.03 -2.31 -8.34
C ARG A 567 -5.37 -3.01 -8.39
N PHE A 568 -5.45 -4.30 -8.07
CA PHE A 568 -6.71 -5.04 -8.09
C PHE A 568 -7.70 -4.48 -7.07
N TYR A 569 -7.22 -4.11 -5.90
CA TYR A 569 -8.04 -3.52 -4.85
C TYR A 569 -8.50 -2.10 -5.20
N ASP A 570 -7.67 -1.32 -5.89
CA ASP A 570 -8.07 -0.01 -6.41
C ASP A 570 -9.20 -0.17 -7.44
N ILE A 571 -9.04 -1.08 -8.42
CA ILE A 571 -10.11 -1.37 -9.39
C ILE A 571 -11.39 -1.82 -8.67
N MET A 572 -11.28 -2.71 -7.68
CA MET A 572 -12.42 -3.19 -6.89
C MET A 572 -13.12 -2.05 -6.15
N ARG A 573 -12.35 -1.16 -5.50
CA ARG A 573 -12.89 -0.03 -4.73
C ARG A 573 -13.59 0.98 -5.64
N PHE A 574 -13.02 1.28 -6.80
CA PHE A 574 -13.65 2.14 -7.80
C PHE A 574 -14.86 1.48 -8.46
N ALA A 575 -14.84 0.16 -8.63
CA ALA A 575 -15.97 -0.59 -9.16
C ALA A 575 -17.22 -0.47 -8.27
N TYR A 576 -17.07 -0.54 -6.95
CA TYR A 576 -18.20 -0.39 -6.02
C TYR A 576 -18.95 0.96 -6.15
N ARG A 577 -18.34 1.97 -6.74
CA ARG A 577 -18.94 3.28 -7.00
C ARG A 577 -19.68 3.36 -8.33
N GLN A 578 -19.52 2.36 -9.19
CA GLN A 578 -20.09 2.34 -10.52
C GLN A 578 -21.51 1.76 -10.51
N PRO A 579 -22.37 2.20 -11.45
CA PRO A 579 -23.71 1.61 -11.59
C PRO A 579 -23.70 0.09 -11.84
N ASN A 580 -22.65 -0.41 -12.50
CA ASN A 580 -22.42 -1.84 -12.75
C ASN A 580 -21.00 -2.24 -12.31
N PRO A 581 -20.80 -2.52 -11.03
CA PRO A 581 -19.48 -2.84 -10.49
C PRO A 581 -18.81 -4.03 -11.18
N GLY A 582 -19.59 -5.10 -11.44
CA GLY A 582 -19.05 -6.30 -12.07
C GLY A 582 -18.51 -6.06 -13.45
N GLN A 583 -19.26 -5.34 -14.28
CA GLN A 583 -18.80 -5.00 -15.63
C GLN A 583 -17.56 -4.11 -15.62
N PHE A 584 -17.52 -3.12 -14.71
CA PHE A 584 -16.38 -2.21 -14.61
C PHE A 584 -15.07 -2.95 -14.31
N LEU A 585 -15.06 -3.81 -13.29
CA LEU A 585 -13.87 -4.57 -12.92
C LEU A 585 -13.48 -5.54 -14.04
N ALA A 586 -14.46 -6.27 -14.59
CA ALA A 586 -14.24 -7.21 -15.68
C ALA A 586 -13.60 -6.56 -16.90
N ASP A 587 -14.09 -5.39 -17.32
CA ASP A 587 -13.55 -4.64 -18.46
C ASP A 587 -12.09 -4.22 -18.25
N LYS A 588 -11.74 -3.81 -17.02
CA LYS A 588 -10.35 -3.47 -16.67
C LYS A 588 -9.44 -4.70 -16.75
N VAL A 589 -9.80 -5.78 -16.07
CA VAL A 589 -8.99 -7.01 -16.02
C VAL A 589 -8.86 -7.66 -17.40
N TYR A 590 -9.95 -7.74 -18.17
CA TYR A 590 -9.90 -8.31 -19.53
C TYR A 590 -9.06 -7.47 -20.50
N ALA A 591 -8.91 -6.16 -20.25
CA ALA A 591 -8.07 -5.28 -21.06
C ALA A 591 -6.56 -5.39 -20.72
N ARG A 592 -6.13 -6.25 -19.81
CA ARG A 592 -4.72 -6.45 -19.40
C ARG A 592 -3.78 -6.56 -20.61
N ARG A 593 -4.14 -7.32 -21.63
CA ARG A 593 -3.37 -7.48 -22.88
C ARG A 593 -3.82 -6.55 -24.00
N GLY A 594 -4.41 -5.41 -23.67
CA GLY A 594 -4.98 -4.43 -24.59
C GLY A 594 -6.45 -4.70 -24.92
N LYS A 595 -7.20 -3.64 -25.22
CA LYS A 595 -8.65 -3.74 -25.52
C LYS A 595 -8.96 -4.69 -26.67
N ALA A 596 -8.12 -4.73 -27.71
CA ALA A 596 -8.30 -5.64 -28.83
C ALA A 596 -8.26 -7.12 -28.44
N ASN A 597 -7.55 -7.45 -27.38
CA ASN A 597 -7.38 -8.82 -26.88
C ASN A 597 -8.34 -9.18 -25.72
N SER A 598 -9.25 -8.29 -25.33
CA SER A 598 -10.15 -8.49 -24.20
C SER A 598 -11.01 -9.76 -24.34
N GLY A 599 -11.44 -10.09 -25.57
CA GLY A 599 -12.19 -11.31 -25.84
C GLY A 599 -11.37 -12.59 -25.61
N ALA A 600 -10.09 -12.58 -26.02
CA ALA A 600 -9.18 -13.70 -25.77
C ALA A 600 -8.92 -13.86 -24.27
N MET A 601 -8.62 -12.77 -23.56
CA MET A 601 -8.40 -12.77 -22.12
C MET A 601 -9.61 -13.26 -21.34
N ARG A 602 -10.82 -12.84 -21.74
CA ARG A 602 -12.07 -13.37 -21.18
C ARG A 602 -12.22 -14.87 -21.40
N GLY A 603 -11.76 -15.39 -22.54
CA GLY A 603 -11.77 -16.83 -22.83
C GLY A 603 -10.79 -17.64 -21.99
N GLU A 604 -9.65 -17.04 -21.63
CA GLU A 604 -8.64 -17.66 -20.75
C GLU A 604 -9.08 -17.66 -19.28
N ILE A 605 -9.66 -16.54 -18.80
CA ILE A 605 -10.25 -16.44 -17.46
C ILE A 605 -11.59 -17.14 -17.47
N LYS A 606 -11.64 -18.35 -16.89
CA LYS A 606 -12.83 -19.20 -16.91
C LYS A 606 -13.95 -18.74 -16.01
N LYS A 607 -13.67 -17.89 -15.02
CA LYS A 607 -14.66 -17.28 -14.12
C LYS A 607 -15.22 -16.00 -14.74
N ASP A 608 -16.53 -15.83 -14.69
CA ASP A 608 -17.17 -14.59 -15.12
C ASP A 608 -16.96 -13.49 -14.08
N LEU A 609 -16.07 -12.55 -14.34
CA LEU A 609 -15.75 -11.45 -13.44
C LEU A 609 -16.86 -10.37 -13.34
N THR A 610 -17.90 -10.46 -14.17
CA THR A 610 -19.11 -9.63 -13.99
C THR A 610 -19.90 -10.03 -12.75
N ASP A 611 -19.72 -11.27 -12.28
CA ASP A 611 -20.23 -11.72 -10.99
C ASP A 611 -19.20 -11.41 -9.89
N GLN A 612 -19.54 -10.51 -8.98
CA GLN A 612 -18.66 -10.06 -7.90
C GLN A 612 -18.16 -11.20 -6.99
N ARG A 613 -18.90 -12.32 -6.89
CA ARG A 613 -18.47 -13.49 -6.11
C ARG A 613 -17.18 -14.09 -6.65
N ASN A 614 -16.91 -13.95 -7.94
CA ASN A 614 -15.72 -14.45 -8.60
C ASN A 614 -14.47 -13.56 -8.43
N TRP A 615 -14.61 -12.41 -7.76
CA TRP A 615 -13.46 -11.56 -7.40
C TRP A 615 -12.65 -12.13 -6.25
N PHE A 616 -13.29 -13.00 -5.45
CA PHE A 616 -12.73 -13.53 -4.22
C PHE A 616 -12.15 -14.93 -4.40
N LEU A 617 -11.12 -15.21 -3.58
CA LEU A 617 -10.50 -16.51 -3.50
C LEU A 617 -11.46 -17.51 -2.85
N GLN A 618 -11.41 -18.76 -3.32
CA GLN A 618 -12.17 -19.83 -2.71
C GLN A 618 -11.50 -20.28 -1.42
N TRP A 619 -12.30 -20.57 -0.40
CA TRP A 619 -11.84 -21.07 0.87
C TRP A 619 -12.96 -21.84 1.58
N ASN A 620 -12.59 -22.98 2.18
CA ASN A 620 -13.54 -23.86 2.89
C ASN A 620 -14.03 -23.28 4.24
N GLY A 621 -13.46 -22.16 4.70
CA GLY A 621 -13.85 -21.48 5.94
C GLY A 621 -13.20 -22.01 7.21
N GLN A 622 -12.30 -23.01 7.12
CA GLN A 622 -11.62 -23.55 8.29
C GLN A 622 -10.45 -22.66 8.72
N ILE A 623 -10.41 -22.30 9.99
CA ILE A 623 -9.29 -21.61 10.63
C ILE A 623 -8.32 -22.69 11.11
N GLY A 624 -7.37 -23.12 10.27
CA GLY A 624 -6.40 -24.12 10.68
C GLY A 624 -5.46 -23.59 11.77
N LEU A 625 -5.41 -24.28 12.93
CA LEU A 625 -4.27 -24.17 13.85
C LEU A 625 -3.25 -25.25 13.46
N GLN A 626 -2.02 -24.90 13.17
CA GLN A 626 -0.86 -25.75 13.25
C GLN A 626 0.13 -25.14 14.21
#